data_d550ec98849ffdcb390eb90aad411c73
#
_entry.id   d550ec98849ffdcb390eb90aad411c73
#
_cell.length_a   1.000
_cell.length_b   1.000
_cell.length_c   1.000
_cell.angle_alpha   90.00
_cell.angle_beta   90.00
_cell.angle_gamma   90.00
#
_symmetry.space_group_name_H-M   'P 1'
#
loop_
_entity.id
_entity.type
_entity.pdbx_description
1 polymer ?
#
loop_
_entity_poly.entity_id
_entity_poly.type
_entity_poly.pdbx_seq_one_letter_code
_entity_poly.pdbx_strand_id
1 'polypeptide(L)'
;MASFKLHFLILNHSGPGDSQMSSLFQANLEGNDFSRNPLQVAFGSKITLKNTGYGGGLLHSHVQTYPVGSEQQQVTCYHYKDNNNEWIVTTPWQEADVADIRYLRHGDTIRLVHVPTSRNLHSHAVAAPITKQNLEVSGYGNSTIGDTGDHWLVEIHSDLVLGRKEKVPNVRSLTTRVRLKHKTLGCYLVAPNVHLPPWGFKQIEVSCDKQNNPDDPHSIWNVESHWNDRREPPSRRLLHLMLTLGLSTFDDAQSNLATLSCTNHPSCATSGT
;
A
#
# COMPACT_ATOMS: atom_id res chain seq x y z
N MET A 1 -19.83 -26.23 4.65
CA MET A 1 -18.94 -25.82 3.52
C MET A 1 -19.72 -25.57 2.23
N ALA A 2 -20.69 -26.40 1.83
CA ALA A 2 -21.47 -26.22 0.59
C ALA A 2 -22.27 -24.92 0.56
N SER A 3 -22.91 -24.51 1.67
CA SER A 3 -23.69 -23.26 1.79
C SER A 3 -22.86 -22.00 1.57
N PHE A 4 -21.62 -21.96 2.05
CA PHE A 4 -20.73 -20.82 1.82
C PHE A 4 -20.29 -20.74 0.35
N LYS A 5 -20.03 -21.88 -0.30
CA LYS A 5 -19.70 -21.89 -1.74
C LYS A 5 -20.85 -21.35 -2.58
N LEU A 6 -22.08 -21.76 -2.27
CA LEU A 6 -23.27 -21.27 -2.95
C LEU A 6 -23.49 -19.77 -2.71
N HIS A 7 -23.30 -19.32 -1.47
CA HIS A 7 -23.39 -17.91 -1.11
C HIS A 7 -22.44 -17.03 -1.96
N PHE A 8 -21.16 -17.39 -2.05
CA PHE A 8 -20.18 -16.64 -2.82
C PHE A 8 -20.33 -16.79 -4.34
N LEU A 9 -21.02 -17.81 -4.83
CA LEU A 9 -21.39 -17.92 -6.25
C LEU A 9 -22.52 -16.96 -6.65
N ILE A 10 -23.40 -16.64 -5.71
CA ILE A 10 -24.56 -15.77 -5.94
C ILE A 10 -24.24 -14.31 -5.61
N LEU A 11 -23.53 -14.06 -4.50
CA LEU A 11 -23.20 -12.72 -4.00
C LEU A 11 -21.76 -12.38 -4.35
N ASN A 12 -21.52 -12.08 -5.61
CA ASN A 12 -20.21 -11.78 -6.16
C ASN A 12 -20.03 -10.30 -6.57
N HIS A 13 -21.04 -9.46 -6.35
CA HIS A 13 -20.97 -8.04 -6.69
C HIS A 13 -20.59 -7.19 -5.48
N SER A 14 -19.82 -6.12 -5.76
CA SER A 14 -19.46 -5.08 -4.79
C SER A 14 -20.71 -4.32 -4.33
N GLY A 15 -20.77 -4.00 -3.04
CA GLY A 15 -21.88 -3.28 -2.43
C GLY A 15 -21.42 -2.46 -1.22
N PRO A 16 -22.33 -1.68 -0.59
CA PRO A 16 -21.98 -0.75 0.49
C PRO A 16 -21.29 -1.38 1.72
N GLY A 17 -21.46 -2.69 1.92
CA GLY A 17 -20.91 -3.41 3.07
C GLY A 17 -19.49 -3.96 2.83
N ASP A 18 -18.99 -3.98 1.62
CA ASP A 18 -17.70 -4.62 1.30
C ASP A 18 -16.49 -3.77 1.73
N SER A 19 -16.67 -2.48 1.96
CA SER A 19 -15.63 -1.57 2.46
C SER A 19 -15.02 -2.00 3.80
N GLN A 20 -15.75 -2.81 4.57
CA GLN A 20 -15.28 -3.38 5.84
C GLN A 20 -14.42 -4.64 5.64
N MET A 21 -14.44 -5.22 4.44
CA MET A 21 -13.68 -6.41 4.12
C MET A 21 -12.24 -6.08 3.72
N SER A 22 -11.37 -7.11 3.69
CA SER A 22 -10.01 -6.92 3.21
C SER A 22 -10.00 -6.47 1.75
N SER A 23 -8.99 -5.67 1.38
CA SER A 23 -8.84 -5.18 0.00
C SER A 23 -8.75 -6.33 -1.00
N LEU A 24 -8.13 -7.45 -0.61
CA LEU A 24 -8.05 -8.64 -1.44
C LEU A 24 -9.43 -9.28 -1.67
N PHE A 25 -10.29 -9.32 -0.64
CA PHE A 25 -11.68 -9.77 -0.79
C PHE A 25 -12.44 -8.86 -1.76
N GLN A 26 -12.38 -7.55 -1.54
CA GLN A 26 -13.04 -6.57 -2.41
C GLN A 26 -12.60 -6.69 -3.88
N ALA A 27 -11.31 -6.95 -4.13
CA ALA A 27 -10.77 -7.12 -5.47
C ALA A 27 -11.35 -8.33 -6.24
N ASN A 28 -11.88 -9.31 -5.52
CA ASN A 28 -12.55 -10.47 -6.13
C ASN A 28 -14.04 -10.26 -6.41
N LEU A 29 -14.61 -9.14 -5.94
CA LEU A 29 -16.01 -8.81 -6.25
C LEU A 29 -16.13 -8.12 -7.61
N GLU A 30 -17.31 -8.24 -8.21
CA GLU A 30 -17.64 -7.52 -9.46
C GLU A 30 -18.15 -6.12 -9.17
N GLY A 31 -17.91 -5.18 -10.12
CA GLY A 31 -18.44 -3.82 -10.03
C GLY A 31 -17.64 -2.86 -9.14
N ASN A 32 -16.36 -3.16 -8.84
CA ASN A 32 -15.43 -2.25 -8.15
C ASN A 32 -14.27 -1.82 -9.07
N ASP A 33 -13.45 -0.88 -8.56
CA ASP A 33 -12.32 -0.31 -9.31
C ASP A 33 -10.99 -1.06 -9.14
N PHE A 34 -10.94 -2.11 -8.32
CA PHE A 34 -9.68 -2.84 -8.07
C PHE A 34 -9.10 -3.50 -9.31
N SER A 35 -9.92 -3.81 -10.31
CA SER A 35 -9.45 -4.35 -11.60
C SER A 35 -8.55 -3.39 -12.38
N ARG A 36 -8.54 -2.11 -12.04
CA ARG A 36 -7.69 -1.07 -12.64
C ARG A 36 -6.32 -0.94 -11.98
N ASN A 37 -6.11 -1.59 -10.83
CA ASN A 37 -4.85 -1.51 -10.11
C ASN A 37 -3.77 -2.29 -10.85
N PRO A 38 -2.64 -1.66 -11.23
CA PRO A 38 -1.47 -2.40 -11.65
C PRO A 38 -0.98 -3.31 -10.51
N LEU A 39 -0.50 -4.50 -10.83
CA LEU A 39 -0.11 -5.46 -9.80
C LEU A 39 1.10 -4.98 -9.01
N GLN A 40 2.16 -4.55 -9.69
CA GLN A 40 3.43 -4.18 -9.05
C GLN A 40 3.49 -2.67 -8.81
N VAL A 41 3.82 -2.28 -7.59
CA VAL A 41 4.00 -0.88 -7.21
C VAL A 41 5.34 -0.36 -7.73
N ALA A 42 5.35 0.84 -8.29
CA ALA A 42 6.56 1.49 -8.79
C ALA A 42 6.72 2.90 -8.19
N PHE A 43 7.92 3.45 -8.26
CA PHE A 43 8.14 4.88 -8.00
C PHE A 43 7.30 5.73 -8.97
N GLY A 44 6.80 6.86 -8.49
CA GLY A 44 5.84 7.70 -9.20
C GLY A 44 4.39 7.22 -9.13
N SER A 45 4.12 6.08 -8.49
CA SER A 45 2.76 5.58 -8.31
C SER A 45 2.00 6.40 -7.26
N LYS A 46 0.73 6.69 -7.58
CA LYS A 46 -0.26 7.16 -6.61
C LYS A 46 -0.88 5.95 -5.93
N ILE A 47 -0.83 5.90 -4.61
CA ILE A 47 -1.28 4.75 -3.81
C ILE A 47 -2.17 5.19 -2.65
N THR A 48 -2.97 4.27 -2.15
CA THR A 48 -3.55 4.31 -0.80
C THR A 48 -2.96 3.20 0.04
N LEU A 49 -2.65 3.49 1.30
CA LEU A 49 -2.10 2.54 2.26
C LEU A 49 -3.13 2.22 3.32
N LYS A 50 -3.51 0.95 3.46
CA LYS A 50 -4.43 0.47 4.48
C LYS A 50 -3.67 -0.23 5.59
N ASN A 51 -3.91 0.19 6.83
CA ASN A 51 -3.41 -0.51 8.02
C ASN A 51 -4.13 -1.83 8.22
N THR A 52 -3.41 -2.90 8.59
CA THR A 52 -3.99 -4.24 8.78
C THR A 52 -4.40 -4.53 10.23
N GLY A 53 -4.08 -3.63 11.17
CA GLY A 53 -4.46 -3.73 12.57
C GLY A 53 -5.96 -3.57 12.80
N TYR A 54 -6.43 -4.06 13.93
CA TYR A 54 -7.81 -3.86 14.35
C TYR A 54 -8.09 -2.37 14.53
N GLY A 55 -9.22 -1.91 13.99
CA GLY A 55 -9.57 -0.48 13.97
C GLY A 55 -8.75 0.35 12.99
N GLY A 56 -7.85 -0.27 12.21
CA GLY A 56 -7.05 0.42 11.21
C GLY A 56 -7.89 0.99 10.06
N GLY A 57 -7.33 1.97 9.36
CA GLY A 57 -7.95 2.65 8.22
C GLY A 57 -6.92 2.93 7.13
N LEU A 58 -7.26 3.83 6.24
CA LEU A 58 -6.36 4.34 5.21
C LEU A 58 -5.47 5.43 5.79
N LEU A 59 -4.18 5.43 5.44
CA LEU A 59 -3.27 6.52 5.76
C LEU A 59 -3.79 7.81 5.14
N HIS A 60 -4.03 8.80 5.96
CA HIS A 60 -4.80 9.99 5.65
C HIS A 60 -4.08 11.25 6.13
N SER A 61 -4.26 12.35 5.44
CA SER A 61 -3.80 13.65 5.89
C SER A 61 -4.75 14.75 5.38
N HIS A 62 -4.78 15.88 6.06
CA HIS A 62 -5.59 17.04 5.69
C HIS A 62 -4.88 18.33 6.13
N VAL A 63 -5.37 19.49 5.70
CA VAL A 63 -4.70 20.78 5.91
C VAL A 63 -4.59 21.23 7.38
N GLN A 64 -5.37 20.64 8.27
CA GLN A 64 -5.32 20.96 9.69
C GLN A 64 -4.01 20.51 10.33
N THR A 65 -3.53 21.26 11.29
CA THR A 65 -2.29 21.00 12.01
C THR A 65 -2.56 20.46 13.42
N TYR A 66 -1.54 19.83 13.99
CA TYR A 66 -1.59 19.46 15.40
C TYR A 66 -1.62 20.72 16.27
N PRO A 67 -2.46 20.77 17.34
CA PRO A 67 -2.49 21.90 18.28
C PRO A 67 -1.34 21.86 19.28
N VAL A 68 -0.58 20.78 19.32
CA VAL A 68 0.57 20.52 20.21
C VAL A 68 1.67 19.78 19.45
N GLY A 69 2.85 19.74 20.03
CA GLY A 69 4.00 19.05 19.41
C GLY A 69 4.66 19.92 18.35
N SER A 70 4.76 19.46 17.15
CA SER A 70 5.40 20.19 16.05
C SER A 70 4.51 21.26 15.42
N GLU A 71 3.21 21.22 15.67
CA GLU A 71 2.20 22.07 14.99
C GLU A 71 2.17 21.88 13.46
N GLN A 72 2.75 20.79 12.96
CA GLN A 72 2.73 20.41 11.56
C GLN A 72 1.39 19.78 11.16
N GLN A 73 1.20 19.55 9.85
CA GLN A 73 -0.03 18.98 9.30
C GLN A 73 -0.29 17.60 9.89
N GLN A 74 -1.54 17.32 10.26
CA GLN A 74 -1.94 16.05 10.85
C GLN A 74 -1.87 14.92 9.86
N VAL A 75 -1.34 13.77 10.32
CA VAL A 75 -1.40 12.48 9.64
C VAL A 75 -2.13 11.50 10.53
N THR A 76 -3.15 10.85 9.99
CA THR A 76 -4.08 10.00 10.73
C THR A 76 -4.43 8.75 9.94
N CYS A 77 -5.19 7.82 10.52
CA CYS A 77 -5.93 6.81 9.77
C CYS A 77 -7.42 7.14 9.72
N TYR A 78 -8.01 6.98 8.53
CA TYR A 78 -9.41 7.26 8.25
C TYR A 78 -10.09 6.08 7.55
N HIS A 79 -11.32 5.76 7.94
CA HIS A 79 -12.00 4.56 7.44
C HIS A 79 -12.65 4.75 6.06
N TYR A 80 -12.94 5.99 5.68
CA TYR A 80 -13.64 6.27 4.43
C TYR A 80 -12.64 6.63 3.33
N LYS A 81 -12.96 6.23 2.10
CA LYS A 81 -12.17 6.58 0.92
C LYS A 81 -12.47 8.00 0.49
N ASP A 82 -11.43 8.82 0.43
CA ASP A 82 -11.44 10.15 -0.17
C ASP A 82 -10.06 10.48 -0.77
N ASN A 83 -9.94 11.64 -1.40
CA ASN A 83 -8.70 12.05 -2.06
C ASN A 83 -7.57 12.32 -1.04
N ASN A 84 -7.90 12.58 0.23
CA ASN A 84 -6.91 12.81 1.28
C ASN A 84 -6.22 11.51 1.76
N ASN A 85 -6.59 10.37 1.20
CA ASN A 85 -5.89 9.09 1.41
C ASN A 85 -4.82 8.83 0.34
N GLU A 86 -4.66 9.72 -0.63
CA GLU A 86 -3.79 9.51 -1.78
C GLU A 86 -2.37 10.03 -1.54
N TRP A 87 -1.40 9.15 -1.78
CA TRP A 87 0.03 9.41 -1.60
C TRP A 87 0.80 9.02 -2.84
N ILE A 88 1.82 9.79 -3.21
CA ILE A 88 2.75 9.45 -4.30
C ILE A 88 4.02 8.86 -3.69
N VAL A 89 4.44 7.70 -4.20
CA VAL A 89 5.74 7.09 -3.89
C VAL A 89 6.82 7.81 -4.68
N THR A 90 7.72 8.50 -3.99
CA THR A 90 8.83 9.24 -4.62
C THR A 90 10.19 8.76 -4.13
N THR A 91 11.24 9.11 -4.86
CA THR A 91 12.63 8.86 -4.47
C THR A 91 13.02 9.67 -3.22
N PRO A 92 14.03 9.23 -2.46
CA PRO A 92 14.62 10.02 -1.39
C PRO A 92 15.11 11.38 -1.90
N TRP A 93 15.25 12.35 -0.98
CA TRP A 93 15.92 13.61 -1.30
C TRP A 93 17.31 13.36 -1.88
N GLN A 94 17.71 14.16 -2.85
CA GLN A 94 18.99 14.07 -3.56
C GLN A 94 19.15 12.87 -4.51
N GLU A 95 18.13 12.01 -4.62
CA GLU A 95 18.08 10.96 -5.65
C GLU A 95 17.20 11.47 -6.81
N ALA A 96 17.72 11.38 -8.04
CA ALA A 96 16.98 11.82 -9.23
C ALA A 96 15.75 10.94 -9.45
N ASP A 97 14.68 11.56 -9.95
CA ASP A 97 13.51 10.81 -10.40
C ASP A 97 13.88 9.84 -11.52
N VAL A 98 13.34 8.64 -11.45
CA VAL A 98 13.67 7.58 -12.40
C VAL A 98 12.86 7.78 -13.68
N ALA A 99 13.55 7.91 -14.82
CA ALA A 99 12.91 8.04 -16.12
C ALA A 99 12.19 6.75 -16.53
N ASP A 100 12.78 5.58 -16.20
CA ASP A 100 12.22 4.26 -16.46
C ASP A 100 11.34 3.77 -15.31
N ILE A 101 10.52 2.76 -15.57
CA ILE A 101 9.68 2.14 -14.52
C ILE A 101 10.57 1.37 -13.55
N ARG A 102 10.72 1.90 -12.34
CA ARG A 102 11.40 1.25 -11.21
C ARG A 102 10.37 0.70 -10.23
N TYR A 103 10.32 -0.62 -10.09
CA TYR A 103 9.46 -1.28 -9.13
C TYR A 103 9.99 -1.15 -7.70
N LEU A 104 9.05 -0.96 -6.76
CA LEU A 104 9.34 -0.87 -5.34
C LEU A 104 9.71 -2.24 -4.76
N ARG A 105 10.84 -2.33 -4.06
CA ARG A 105 11.41 -3.56 -3.52
C ARG A 105 11.62 -3.49 -2.02
N HIS A 106 11.82 -4.65 -1.41
CA HIS A 106 12.32 -4.72 -0.04
C HIS A 106 13.67 -4.02 0.08
N GLY A 107 13.80 -3.15 1.08
CA GLY A 107 15.01 -2.36 1.32
C GLY A 107 15.07 -1.02 0.57
N ASP A 108 14.13 -0.73 -0.33
CA ASP A 108 14.07 0.59 -0.95
C ASP A 108 13.73 1.67 0.08
N THR A 109 14.38 2.81 -0.06
CA THR A 109 14.02 4.03 0.67
C THR A 109 13.09 4.87 -0.19
N ILE A 110 11.99 5.32 0.39
CA ILE A 110 10.98 6.13 -0.28
C ILE A 110 10.65 7.38 0.52
N ARG A 111 10.04 8.35 -0.16
CA ARG A 111 9.18 9.38 0.45
C ARG A 111 7.75 9.15 -0.01
N LEU A 112 6.80 9.48 0.86
CA LEU A 112 5.39 9.50 0.54
C LEU A 112 4.92 10.95 0.53
N VAL A 113 4.49 11.42 -0.63
CA VAL A 113 4.00 12.80 -0.82
C VAL A 113 2.48 12.77 -0.87
N HIS A 114 1.84 13.48 0.05
CA HIS A 114 0.38 13.60 0.10
C HIS A 114 -0.13 14.41 -1.09
N VAL A 115 -1.01 13.81 -1.92
CA VAL A 115 -1.43 14.39 -3.19
C VAL A 115 -2.11 15.75 -3.03
N PRO A 116 -3.13 15.92 -2.15
CA PRO A 116 -3.85 17.18 -2.07
C PRO A 116 -3.04 18.35 -1.49
N THR A 117 -2.08 18.10 -0.59
CA THR A 117 -1.36 19.16 0.12
C THR A 117 0.13 19.25 -0.23
N SER A 118 0.65 18.31 -1.02
CA SER A 118 2.07 18.20 -1.40
C SER A 118 3.03 18.11 -0.19
N ARG A 119 2.54 17.69 0.99
CA ARG A 119 3.37 17.49 2.18
C ARG A 119 3.97 16.08 2.17
N ASN A 120 5.20 15.97 2.67
CA ASN A 120 5.86 14.67 2.82
C ASN A 120 5.39 14.00 4.12
N LEU A 121 5.22 12.68 4.10
CA LEU A 121 5.07 11.89 5.32
C LEU A 121 6.37 11.96 6.12
N HIS A 122 6.32 12.55 7.30
CA HIS A 122 7.46 12.95 8.09
C HIS A 122 7.38 12.42 9.52
N SER A 123 8.52 12.15 10.13
CA SER A 123 8.61 11.92 11.57
C SER A 123 9.90 12.54 12.13
N HIS A 124 9.82 12.98 13.38
CA HIS A 124 10.92 13.64 14.10
C HIS A 124 10.88 13.29 15.59
N ALA A 125 11.88 13.75 16.35
CA ALA A 125 12.04 13.40 17.78
C ALA A 125 11.11 14.20 18.71
N VAL A 126 9.83 14.28 18.35
CA VAL A 126 8.76 14.86 19.17
C VAL A 126 7.79 13.73 19.55
N ALA A 127 7.28 13.74 20.77
CA ALA A 127 6.33 12.74 21.24
C ALA A 127 5.00 12.83 20.49
N ALA A 128 4.42 11.69 20.13
CA ALA A 128 3.10 11.63 19.51
C ALA A 128 2.03 12.29 20.40
N PRO A 129 0.96 12.83 19.81
CA PRO A 129 -0.05 13.60 20.54
C PRO A 129 -0.71 12.85 21.71
N ILE A 130 -1.01 11.58 21.51
CA ILE A 130 -1.68 10.73 22.52
C ILE A 130 -0.74 9.64 23.03
N THR A 131 -0.18 8.84 22.14
CA THR A 131 0.72 7.73 22.49
C THR A 131 2.14 8.28 22.75
N LYS A 132 2.36 8.86 23.92
CA LYS A 132 3.57 9.64 24.26
C LYS A 132 4.89 8.87 24.18
N GLN A 133 4.87 7.54 24.24
CA GLN A 133 6.05 6.69 24.04
C GLN A 133 6.49 6.61 22.58
N ASN A 134 5.57 6.89 21.64
CA ASN A 134 5.85 6.93 20.22
C ASN A 134 6.26 8.33 19.78
N LEU A 135 6.81 8.43 18.57
CA LEU A 135 7.14 9.71 17.96
C LEU A 135 6.00 10.19 17.06
N GLU A 136 5.86 11.49 16.95
CA GLU A 136 4.88 12.14 16.09
C GLU A 136 5.17 11.84 14.63
N VAL A 137 4.09 11.57 13.88
CA VAL A 137 4.09 11.50 12.42
C VAL A 137 3.23 12.63 11.89
N SER A 138 3.76 13.40 10.96
CA SER A 138 3.16 14.63 10.45
C SER A 138 3.35 14.79 8.94
N GLY A 139 2.66 15.76 8.35
CA GLY A 139 2.91 16.23 6.99
C GLY A 139 3.83 17.44 7.01
N TYR A 140 5.02 17.33 6.41
CA TYR A 140 6.04 18.37 6.45
C TYR A 140 6.55 18.76 5.06
N GLY A 141 7.05 19.99 4.95
CA GLY A 141 7.74 20.46 3.75
C GLY A 141 6.82 20.56 2.52
N ASN A 142 7.41 20.35 1.36
CA ASN A 142 6.74 20.35 0.06
C ASN A 142 7.65 19.68 -1.00
N SER A 143 7.42 19.95 -2.28
CA SER A 143 8.25 19.42 -3.38
C SER A 143 9.71 19.88 -3.38
N THR A 144 10.05 20.95 -2.69
CA THR A 144 11.40 21.54 -2.64
C THR A 144 11.98 21.63 -1.23
N ILE A 145 11.14 21.53 -0.22
CA ILE A 145 11.52 21.63 1.20
C ILE A 145 11.25 20.27 1.85
N GLY A 146 12.28 19.69 2.41
CA GLY A 146 12.21 18.45 3.18
C GLY A 146 13.59 18.05 3.70
N ASP A 147 13.63 16.98 4.43
CA ASP A 147 14.85 16.47 5.04
C ASP A 147 14.85 14.94 5.20
N THR A 148 15.80 14.40 5.96
CA THR A 148 15.90 12.95 6.21
C THR A 148 14.76 12.40 7.07
N GLY A 149 13.96 13.25 7.72
CA GLY A 149 12.74 12.88 8.42
C GLY A 149 11.61 12.42 7.50
N ASP A 150 11.75 12.61 6.18
CA ASP A 150 10.80 12.16 5.17
C ASP A 150 11.14 10.74 4.62
N HIS A 151 12.25 10.15 5.06
CA HIS A 151 12.78 8.92 4.48
C HIS A 151 12.29 7.67 5.21
N TRP A 152 11.59 6.82 4.47
CA TRP A 152 11.02 5.56 4.96
C TRP A 152 11.60 4.37 4.19
N LEU A 153 12.11 3.39 4.92
CA LEU A 153 12.58 2.11 4.40
C LEU A 153 11.40 1.16 4.27
N VAL A 154 11.25 0.56 3.10
CA VAL A 154 10.21 -0.43 2.83
C VAL A 154 10.70 -1.81 3.24
N GLU A 155 10.07 -2.41 4.25
CA GLU A 155 10.31 -3.78 4.65
C GLU A 155 9.11 -4.65 4.25
N ILE A 156 9.31 -5.58 3.31
CA ILE A 156 8.28 -6.58 2.99
C ILE A 156 8.18 -7.54 4.17
N HIS A 157 7.01 -7.59 4.79
CA HIS A 157 6.70 -8.47 5.91
C HIS A 157 6.26 -9.86 5.42
N SER A 158 5.29 -9.89 4.50
CA SER A 158 4.73 -11.12 3.94
C SER A 158 3.98 -10.82 2.65
N ASP A 159 3.71 -11.86 1.89
CA ASP A 159 2.79 -11.79 0.76
C ASP A 159 1.68 -12.83 0.93
N LEU A 160 0.43 -12.45 0.70
CA LEU A 160 -0.73 -13.31 0.94
C LEU A 160 -0.80 -14.50 -0.02
N VAL A 161 -0.16 -14.39 -1.19
CA VAL A 161 -0.12 -15.47 -2.20
C VAL A 161 1.13 -16.33 -2.02
N LEU A 162 2.31 -15.70 -1.88
CA LEU A 162 3.60 -16.41 -1.81
C LEU A 162 3.96 -16.87 -0.38
N GLY A 163 3.27 -16.35 0.63
CA GLY A 163 3.57 -16.65 2.01
C GLY A 163 4.77 -15.85 2.57
N ARG A 164 5.15 -16.17 3.80
CA ARG A 164 6.17 -15.42 4.57
C ARG A 164 7.60 -15.86 4.26
N LYS A 165 7.78 -17.09 3.75
CA LYS A 165 9.09 -17.71 3.57
C LYS A 165 9.71 -17.44 2.19
N GLU A 166 8.92 -17.01 1.23
CA GLU A 166 9.39 -16.75 -0.12
C GLU A 166 9.89 -15.30 -0.26
N LYS A 167 10.98 -15.12 -0.98
CA LYS A 167 11.49 -13.79 -1.32
C LYS A 167 10.56 -13.17 -2.36
N VAL A 168 9.79 -12.17 -1.94
CA VAL A 168 8.97 -11.36 -2.83
C VAL A 168 9.90 -10.33 -3.49
N PRO A 169 10.10 -10.36 -4.81
CA PRO A 169 11.04 -9.46 -5.47
C PRO A 169 10.56 -8.00 -5.43
N ASN A 170 9.27 -7.77 -5.65
CA ASN A 170 8.68 -6.43 -5.72
C ASN A 170 7.44 -6.32 -4.82
N VAL A 171 7.14 -5.11 -4.36
CA VAL A 171 5.88 -4.83 -3.65
C VAL A 171 4.72 -4.91 -4.65
N ARG A 172 3.73 -5.73 -4.32
CA ARG A 172 2.50 -5.89 -5.10
C ARG A 172 1.32 -5.28 -4.38
N SER A 173 0.48 -4.56 -5.10
CA SER A 173 -0.80 -4.09 -4.56
C SER A 173 -1.66 -5.28 -4.11
N LEU A 174 -2.48 -5.10 -3.09
CA LEU A 174 -3.41 -6.03 -2.49
C LEU A 174 -2.77 -7.23 -1.75
N THR A 175 -1.68 -7.80 -2.25
CA THR A 175 -1.14 -9.06 -1.73
C THR A 175 0.07 -8.88 -0.82
N THR A 176 0.96 -7.93 -1.12
CA THR A 176 2.16 -7.72 -0.30
C THR A 176 1.84 -6.85 0.92
N ARG A 177 2.23 -7.34 2.07
CA ARG A 177 2.20 -6.61 3.33
C ARG A 177 3.57 -6.02 3.61
N VAL A 178 3.61 -4.73 3.91
CA VAL A 178 4.84 -3.97 4.15
C VAL A 178 4.83 -3.33 5.53
N ARG A 179 6.03 -3.06 6.04
CA ARG A 179 6.27 -2.18 7.17
C ARG A 179 7.11 -1.00 6.67
N LEU A 180 6.81 0.18 7.15
CA LEU A 180 7.57 1.38 6.83
C LEU A 180 8.41 1.77 8.04
N LYS A 181 9.73 1.59 7.92
CA LYS A 181 10.71 1.93 8.96
C LYS A 181 11.29 3.30 8.67
N HIS A 182 11.21 4.20 9.63
CA HIS A 182 11.85 5.51 9.50
C HIS A 182 13.37 5.36 9.46
N LYS A 183 14.01 5.84 8.41
CA LYS A 183 15.42 5.55 8.13
C LYS A 183 16.36 6.06 9.21
N THR A 184 16.13 7.26 9.71
CA THR A 184 16.99 7.91 10.70
C THR A 184 16.63 7.53 12.14
N LEU A 185 15.32 7.50 12.47
CA LEU A 185 14.86 7.27 13.84
C LEU A 185 14.75 5.79 14.20
N GLY A 186 14.71 4.90 13.19
CA GLY A 186 14.61 3.46 13.38
C GLY A 186 13.25 2.95 13.86
N CYS A 187 12.27 3.83 14.05
CA CYS A 187 10.90 3.50 14.45
C CYS A 187 10.04 3.07 13.25
N TYR A 188 8.90 2.45 13.50
CA TYR A 188 7.98 1.95 12.49
C TYR A 188 6.68 2.75 12.46
N LEU A 189 6.17 3.01 11.26
CA LEU A 189 4.87 3.64 11.06
C LEU A 189 3.76 2.73 11.60
N VAL A 190 3.00 3.19 12.58
CA VAL A 190 1.93 2.42 13.24
C VAL A 190 0.63 3.22 13.33
N ALA A 191 -0.50 2.48 13.37
CA ALA A 191 -1.81 3.02 13.70
C ALA A 191 -2.40 2.21 14.86
N PRO A 192 -2.13 2.57 16.13
CA PRO A 192 -2.36 1.72 17.31
C PRO A 192 -3.83 1.69 17.79
N ASN A 193 -4.80 2.03 16.94
CA ASN A 193 -6.22 2.12 17.27
C ASN A 193 -6.54 3.06 18.46
N VAL A 194 -5.79 4.14 18.57
CA VAL A 194 -6.00 5.21 19.54
C VAL A 194 -6.62 6.40 18.81
N HIS A 195 -7.75 6.90 19.32
CA HIS A 195 -8.45 7.99 18.69
C HIS A 195 -7.93 9.35 19.17
N LEU A 196 -7.70 10.23 18.22
CA LEU A 196 -7.41 11.62 18.48
C LEU A 196 -8.63 12.32 19.09
N PRO A 197 -8.44 13.36 19.91
CA PRO A 197 -9.53 14.22 20.41
C PRO A 197 -10.31 14.93 19.28
N PRO A 198 -11.36 15.71 19.60
CA PRO A 198 -12.16 16.39 18.59
C PRO A 198 -11.38 17.26 17.62
N TRP A 199 -10.24 17.82 18.02
CA TRP A 199 -9.39 18.60 17.12
C TRP A 199 -8.73 17.74 16.00
N GLY A 200 -8.61 16.44 16.16
CA GLY A 200 -8.17 15.45 15.16
C GLY A 200 -9.34 14.64 14.60
N PHE A 201 -10.57 15.18 14.66
CA PHE A 201 -11.80 14.59 14.12
C PHE A 201 -12.12 13.19 14.65
N LYS A 202 -11.57 12.81 15.81
CA LYS A 202 -11.65 11.45 16.37
C LYS A 202 -11.11 10.37 15.42
N GLN A 203 -10.28 10.75 14.46
CA GLN A 203 -9.57 9.81 13.61
C GLN A 203 -8.49 9.07 14.42
N ILE A 204 -8.00 7.97 13.88
CA ILE A 204 -6.99 7.17 14.55
C ILE A 204 -5.63 7.86 14.44
N GLU A 205 -4.91 7.94 15.56
CA GLU A 205 -3.53 8.43 15.61
C GLU A 205 -2.62 7.56 14.73
N VAL A 206 -1.78 8.21 13.94
CA VAL A 206 -0.63 7.59 13.28
C VAL A 206 0.63 8.09 13.98
N SER A 207 1.49 7.17 14.35
CA SER A 207 2.73 7.47 15.08
C SER A 207 3.88 6.58 14.63
N CYS A 208 5.09 6.90 15.10
CA CYS A 208 6.27 6.11 14.81
C CYS A 208 6.73 5.39 16.09
N ASP A 209 6.56 4.06 16.11
CA ASP A 209 6.84 3.21 17.27
C ASP A 209 8.28 2.68 17.22
N LYS A 210 9.04 2.88 18.30
CA LYS A 210 10.39 2.34 18.48
C LYS A 210 10.40 0.88 18.90
N GLN A 211 9.28 0.35 19.40
CA GLN A 211 9.16 -1.06 19.72
C GLN A 211 9.05 -1.86 18.42
N ASN A 212 10.11 -2.54 18.06
CA ASN A 212 10.13 -3.39 16.86
C ASN A 212 9.46 -4.73 17.14
N ASN A 213 8.12 -4.76 17.15
CA ASN A 213 7.38 -6.01 17.09
C ASN A 213 7.01 -6.31 15.61
N PRO A 214 7.68 -7.27 14.93
CA PRO A 214 7.44 -7.54 13.53
C PRO A 214 6.05 -8.14 13.25
N ASP A 215 5.41 -8.70 14.27
CA ASP A 215 4.11 -9.36 14.15
C ASP A 215 2.94 -8.47 14.61
N ASP A 216 3.22 -7.24 15.03
CA ASP A 216 2.17 -6.29 15.37
C ASP A 216 1.42 -5.84 14.11
N PRO A 217 0.12 -6.21 13.96
CA PRO A 217 -0.66 -5.86 12.79
C PRO A 217 -0.84 -4.35 12.62
N HIS A 218 -0.71 -3.55 13.70
CA HIS A 218 -0.80 -2.09 13.62
C HIS A 218 0.42 -1.45 12.93
N SER A 219 1.55 -2.17 12.81
CA SER A 219 2.73 -1.75 12.06
C SER A 219 2.73 -2.23 10.60
N ILE A 220 1.74 -3.04 10.22
CA ILE A 220 1.67 -3.66 8.91
C ILE A 220 0.67 -2.92 8.01
N TRP A 221 1.11 -2.62 6.79
CA TRP A 221 0.35 -1.87 5.80
C TRP A 221 0.22 -2.66 4.52
N ASN A 222 -0.83 -2.35 3.76
CA ASN A 222 -1.10 -2.93 2.45
C ASN A 222 -1.42 -1.81 1.46
N VAL A 223 -0.88 -1.86 0.26
CA VAL A 223 -1.29 -0.97 -0.84
C VAL A 223 -2.65 -1.43 -1.34
N GLU A 224 -3.69 -0.63 -1.11
CA GLU A 224 -5.06 -0.97 -1.49
C GLU A 224 -5.39 -0.51 -2.90
N SER A 225 -5.32 0.81 -3.15
CA SER A 225 -5.46 1.38 -4.48
C SER A 225 -4.11 1.80 -5.01
N HIS A 226 -3.91 1.62 -6.32
CA HIS A 226 -2.64 1.91 -6.94
C HIS A 226 -2.88 2.37 -8.38
N TRP A 227 -2.36 3.53 -8.73
CA TRP A 227 -2.41 4.08 -10.07
C TRP A 227 -1.03 4.57 -10.51
N ASN A 228 -0.67 4.28 -11.76
CA ASN A 228 0.53 4.81 -12.37
C ASN A 228 0.28 5.00 -13.87
N ASP A 229 0.33 6.24 -14.33
CA ASP A 229 0.01 6.64 -15.73
C ASP A 229 0.94 6.00 -16.77
N ARG A 230 2.11 5.51 -16.35
CA ARG A 230 3.08 4.84 -17.21
C ARG A 230 2.77 3.36 -17.44
N ARG A 231 1.67 2.84 -16.89
CA ARG A 231 1.35 1.42 -16.87
C ARG A 231 -0.09 1.16 -17.29
N GLU A 232 -0.26 0.13 -18.10
CA GLU A 232 -1.59 -0.43 -18.32
C GLU A 232 -2.02 -1.28 -17.09
N PRO A 233 -3.26 -1.12 -16.62
CA PRO A 233 -3.77 -1.98 -15.56
C PRO A 233 -3.87 -3.42 -16.06
N PRO A 234 -3.56 -4.44 -15.23
CA PRO A 234 -3.74 -5.83 -15.62
C PRO A 234 -5.20 -6.11 -15.95
N SER A 235 -5.45 -6.90 -16.99
CA SER A 235 -6.81 -7.34 -17.27
C SER A 235 -7.35 -8.16 -16.10
N ARG A 236 -8.64 -8.06 -15.83
CA ARG A 236 -9.30 -8.79 -14.73
C ARG A 236 -9.06 -10.32 -14.80
N ARG A 237 -9.04 -10.89 -16.02
CA ARG A 237 -8.70 -12.30 -16.23
C ARG A 237 -7.29 -12.64 -15.77
N LEU A 238 -6.34 -11.74 -15.98
CA LEU A 238 -4.95 -11.95 -15.61
C LEU A 238 -4.77 -11.91 -14.08
N LEU A 239 -5.40 -10.94 -13.42
CA LEU A 239 -5.37 -10.83 -11.96
C LEU A 239 -5.98 -12.06 -11.29
N HIS A 240 -7.12 -12.54 -11.79
CA HIS A 240 -7.76 -13.76 -11.30
C HIS A 240 -6.90 -15.00 -11.55
N LEU A 241 -6.28 -15.11 -12.71
CA LEU A 241 -5.37 -16.20 -13.07
C LEU A 241 -4.12 -16.20 -12.18
N MET A 242 -3.54 -15.02 -11.91
CA MET A 242 -2.37 -14.90 -11.02
C MET A 242 -2.72 -15.27 -9.58
N LEU A 243 -3.87 -14.84 -9.08
CA LEU A 243 -4.35 -15.19 -7.73
C LEU A 243 -4.68 -16.68 -7.58
N THR A 244 -5.23 -17.30 -8.62
CA THR A 244 -5.59 -18.74 -8.60
C THR A 244 -4.42 -19.66 -8.84
N LEU A 245 -3.44 -19.26 -9.64
CA LEU A 245 -2.27 -20.07 -10.00
C LEU A 245 -1.03 -19.77 -9.13
N GLY A 246 -1.09 -18.80 -8.21
CA GLY A 246 0.04 -18.40 -7.37
C GLY A 246 1.20 -17.79 -8.16
N LEU A 247 0.95 -17.22 -9.34
CA LEU A 247 1.99 -16.67 -10.22
C LEU A 247 2.57 -15.38 -9.64
N SER A 248 3.89 -15.28 -9.64
CA SER A 248 4.62 -14.23 -8.92
C SER A 248 4.84 -12.95 -9.73
N THR A 249 4.79 -13.01 -11.06
CA THR A 249 5.04 -11.88 -11.95
C THR A 249 4.06 -11.81 -13.12
N PHE A 250 3.94 -10.63 -13.71
CA PHE A 250 3.16 -10.42 -14.94
C PHE A 250 3.75 -11.19 -16.13
N ASP A 251 5.08 -11.31 -16.16
CA ASP A 251 5.81 -12.03 -17.21
C ASP A 251 5.57 -13.54 -17.11
N ASP A 252 5.45 -14.10 -15.90
CA ASP A 252 5.09 -15.51 -15.69
C ASP A 252 3.66 -15.81 -16.20
N ALA A 253 2.74 -14.86 -16.04
CA ALA A 253 1.37 -15.01 -16.53
C ALA A 253 1.30 -14.90 -18.06
N GLN A 254 2.07 -14.01 -18.66
CA GLN A 254 2.14 -13.89 -20.13
C GLN A 254 2.82 -15.11 -20.78
N SER A 255 3.91 -15.62 -20.21
CA SER A 255 4.58 -16.81 -20.71
C SER A 255 3.69 -18.05 -20.62
N ASN A 256 2.93 -18.22 -19.52
CA ASN A 256 1.97 -19.31 -19.39
C ASN A 256 0.76 -19.16 -20.33
N LEU A 257 0.28 -17.95 -20.59
CA LEU A 257 -0.78 -17.70 -21.58
C LEU A 257 -0.29 -17.98 -23.02
N ALA A 258 0.94 -17.60 -23.34
CA ALA A 258 1.56 -17.92 -24.64
C ALA A 258 1.68 -19.44 -24.82
N THR A 259 2.11 -20.16 -23.80
CA THR A 259 2.22 -21.63 -23.81
C THR A 259 0.85 -22.30 -23.96
N LEU A 260 -0.18 -21.82 -23.24
CA LEU A 260 -1.55 -22.34 -23.36
C LEU A 260 -2.20 -22.01 -24.72
N SER A 261 -1.85 -20.89 -25.34
CA SER A 261 -2.35 -20.54 -26.68
C SER A 261 -1.68 -21.37 -27.77
N CYS A 262 -0.43 -21.75 -27.61
CA CYS A 262 0.30 -22.61 -28.54
C CYS A 262 -0.15 -24.07 -28.49
N THR A 263 -0.63 -24.58 -27.36
CA THR A 263 -1.16 -25.94 -27.26
C THR A 263 -2.52 -26.14 -27.96
N ASN A 264 -3.22 -25.05 -28.28
CA ASN A 264 -4.55 -25.09 -28.92
C ASN A 264 -4.55 -24.64 -30.39
N HIS A 265 -3.42 -24.36 -31.03
CA HIS A 265 -3.32 -23.92 -32.42
C HIS A 265 -2.32 -24.76 -33.21
N PRO A 266 -2.71 -25.39 -34.35
CA PRO A 266 -1.84 -26.30 -35.11
C PRO A 266 -0.70 -25.61 -35.90
N SER A 267 -0.51 -24.30 -35.74
CA SER A 267 0.52 -23.53 -36.47
C SER A 267 1.80 -23.23 -35.70
N CYS A 268 1.96 -23.73 -34.47
CA CYS A 268 3.17 -23.50 -33.66
C CYS A 268 4.25 -24.59 -33.78
N ALA A 269 4.08 -25.58 -34.67
CA ALA A 269 5.07 -26.62 -34.91
C ALA A 269 5.76 -26.35 -36.26
N THR A 270 6.76 -25.46 -36.28
CA THR A 270 7.90 -25.51 -37.22
C THR A 270 8.83 -24.29 -37.03
N SER A 271 9.88 -24.47 -36.27
CA SER A 271 11.20 -23.88 -36.52
C SER A 271 12.20 -24.52 -35.52
N GLY A 272 12.66 -25.71 -35.90
CA GLY A 272 13.77 -26.38 -35.31
C GLY A 272 14.53 -27.06 -36.45
N THR A 273 15.49 -26.37 -36.97
CA THR A 273 16.72 -26.89 -37.58
C THR A 273 17.83 -25.89 -37.35
#